data_d37284c8de7680c7ee0ffcd422be824b
#
_entry.id   d37284c8de7680c7ee0ffcd422be824b
#
_cell.length_a   1.000
_cell.length_b   1.000
_cell.length_c   1.000
_cell.angle_alpha   90.00
_cell.angle_beta   90.00
_cell.angle_gamma   90.00
#
_symmetry.space_group_name_H-M   'P 1'
#
loop_
_entity.id
_entity.type
_entity.pdbx_description
1 polymer ?
#
loop_
_entity_poly.entity_id
_entity_poly.type
_entity_poly.pdbx_seq_one_letter_code
_entity_poly.pdbx_strand_id
1 'polypeptide(L)'
;MKKVAEVMTTSPIVVEVPGSRSEAINIMVRNKLTGLPVVRASDGKLVGIVSRRDIFRKFDEDQLSIIMKKNCITISPETSIAEAARIFTERRIHRLPVISDGSLVGILTPTNLLGEVINMKTLITAEEVISTTCVTSYMGEPLQYTIVAMRISDVSAVPVLDDMGKLVGILTDRDLFSDQVANAEDLAKLGLEDSELAGYRNVLPLFYAATNQYLSENRKVSDYMIKSPTTVFKKITLNDVAKLMVQNDFGQIPVHGTKDEIIGMVYDVDVLKALLRNSDE
;
A
#
# COMPACT_ATOMS: atom_id res chain seq x y z
N MET A 1 28.32 0.78 -5.75
CA MET A 1 26.96 0.27 -5.56
C MET A 1 26.12 1.41 -5.02
N LYS A 2 24.95 1.69 -5.57
CA LYS A 2 24.08 2.82 -5.20
C LYS A 2 23.60 2.68 -3.76
N LYS A 3 23.52 3.78 -3.03
CA LYS A 3 23.16 3.81 -1.61
C LYS A 3 21.75 4.34 -1.40
N VAL A 4 21.15 4.04 -0.25
CA VAL A 4 19.82 4.50 0.16
C VAL A 4 19.72 6.03 0.12
N ALA A 5 20.77 6.74 0.54
CA ALA A 5 20.81 8.21 0.50
C ALA A 5 20.52 8.82 -0.89
N GLU A 6 20.81 8.08 -1.98
CA GLU A 6 20.64 8.56 -3.35
C GLU A 6 19.21 8.41 -3.89
N VAL A 7 18.38 7.59 -3.21
CA VAL A 7 17.04 7.22 -3.69
C VAL A 7 15.92 7.46 -2.66
N MET A 8 16.27 7.64 -1.38
CA MET A 8 15.29 7.88 -0.31
C MET A 8 14.56 9.22 -0.49
N THR A 9 13.37 9.32 0.07
CA THR A 9 12.71 10.60 0.28
C THR A 9 13.32 11.26 1.52
N THR A 10 13.95 12.40 1.34
CA THR A 10 14.53 13.18 2.43
C THR A 10 13.47 13.99 3.17
N SER A 11 13.71 14.33 4.44
CA SER A 11 12.80 15.13 5.28
C SER A 11 11.36 14.59 5.23
N PRO A 12 11.13 13.33 5.63
CA PRO A 12 9.83 12.70 5.52
C PRO A 12 8.80 13.44 6.38
N ILE A 13 7.57 13.50 5.88
CA ILE A 13 6.44 13.98 6.67
C ILE A 13 6.20 12.98 7.80
N VAL A 14 6.08 13.47 9.00
CA VAL A 14 5.94 12.69 10.23
C VAL A 14 4.62 13.02 10.93
N VAL A 15 4.21 12.17 11.86
CA VAL A 15 3.18 12.45 12.86
C VAL A 15 3.77 12.27 14.25
N GLU A 16 3.30 13.06 15.20
CA GLU A 16 3.85 13.08 16.55
C GLU A 16 3.03 12.25 17.55
N VAL A 17 3.70 11.82 18.61
CA VAL A 17 3.02 11.27 19.79
C VAL A 17 3.45 12.06 21.04
N PRO A 18 2.48 12.36 21.96
CA PRO A 18 1.06 11.96 21.93
C PRO A 18 0.29 12.62 20.78
N GLY A 19 -0.57 11.85 20.12
CA GLY A 19 -1.38 12.30 18.98
C GLY A 19 -2.53 11.33 18.71
N SER A 20 -3.44 11.72 17.83
CA SER A 20 -4.66 10.99 17.52
C SER A 20 -4.60 10.27 16.17
N ARG A 21 -5.49 9.30 16.00
CA ARG A 21 -5.78 8.65 14.71
C ARG A 21 -6.18 9.67 13.64
N SER A 22 -7.08 10.60 13.99
CA SER A 22 -7.59 11.62 13.07
C SER A 22 -6.48 12.52 12.55
N GLU A 23 -5.54 12.91 13.41
CA GLU A 23 -4.36 13.67 12.98
C GLU A 23 -3.50 12.90 11.97
N ALA A 24 -3.22 11.62 12.24
CA ALA A 24 -2.47 10.78 11.29
C ALA A 24 -3.21 10.63 9.95
N ILE A 25 -4.54 10.43 9.97
CA ILE A 25 -5.37 10.38 8.78
C ILE A 25 -5.27 11.68 7.99
N ASN A 26 -5.44 12.83 8.65
CA ASN A 26 -5.38 14.15 8.02
C ASN A 26 -4.04 14.38 7.31
N ILE A 27 -2.93 14.06 7.97
CA ILE A 27 -1.59 14.19 7.38
C ILE A 27 -1.45 13.26 6.16
N MET A 28 -1.87 11.99 6.28
CA MET A 28 -1.82 11.03 5.17
C MET A 28 -2.64 11.52 3.98
N VAL A 29 -3.84 12.01 4.25
CA VAL A 29 -4.77 12.51 3.24
C VAL A 29 -4.16 13.72 2.53
N ARG A 30 -3.86 14.81 3.21
CA ARG A 30 -3.31 16.05 2.64
C ARG A 30 -2.06 15.84 1.79
N ASN A 31 -1.26 14.86 2.15
CA ASN A 31 0.01 14.59 1.46
C ASN A 31 -0.03 13.36 0.54
N LYS A 32 -1.20 12.75 0.32
CA LYS A 32 -1.41 11.55 -0.50
C LYS A 32 -0.53 10.36 -0.07
N LEU A 33 -0.30 10.23 1.25
CA LEU A 33 0.54 9.21 1.83
C LEU A 33 -0.28 8.02 2.32
N THR A 34 0.35 6.86 2.36
CA THR A 34 -0.26 5.61 2.83
C THR A 34 0.28 5.18 4.20
N GLY A 35 1.16 5.98 4.78
CA GLY A 35 1.72 5.78 6.11
C GLY A 35 2.82 6.78 6.42
N LEU A 36 3.11 6.93 7.71
CA LEU A 36 3.97 7.97 8.26
C LEU A 36 4.93 7.38 9.29
N PRO A 37 6.17 7.87 9.37
CA PRO A 37 6.98 7.72 10.56
C PRO A 37 6.30 8.43 11.73
N VAL A 38 6.37 7.84 12.91
CA VAL A 38 5.85 8.42 14.16
C VAL A 38 7.03 8.83 15.02
N VAL A 39 7.08 10.11 15.38
CA VAL A 39 8.13 10.65 16.22
C VAL A 39 7.58 11.10 17.57
N ARG A 40 8.45 11.16 18.57
CA ARG A 40 8.10 11.70 19.87
C ARG A 40 8.20 13.23 19.84
N ALA A 41 7.13 13.93 20.22
CA ALA A 41 7.08 15.40 20.19
C ALA A 41 8.17 16.08 21.03
N SER A 42 8.63 15.44 22.12
CA SER A 42 9.60 16.07 23.04
C SER A 42 11.04 16.12 22.49
N ASP A 43 11.43 15.19 21.59
CA ASP A 43 12.82 15.07 21.13
C ASP A 43 12.95 14.72 19.64
N GLY A 44 11.84 14.62 18.90
CA GLY A 44 11.81 14.29 17.48
C GLY A 44 12.28 12.87 17.13
N LYS A 45 12.53 12.00 18.12
CA LYS A 45 13.05 10.66 17.87
C LYS A 45 11.96 9.75 17.30
N LEU A 46 12.33 8.93 16.33
CA LEU A 46 11.47 7.90 15.76
C LEU A 46 11.07 6.90 16.86
N VAL A 47 9.76 6.67 17.01
CA VAL A 47 9.17 5.72 17.96
C VAL A 47 8.32 4.64 17.30
N GLY A 48 8.02 4.79 16.01
CA GLY A 48 7.26 3.80 15.26
C GLY A 48 6.91 4.24 13.85
N ILE A 49 6.04 3.45 13.22
CA ILE A 49 5.40 3.75 11.93
C ILE A 49 3.92 3.50 12.07
N VAL A 50 3.11 4.34 11.44
CA VAL A 50 1.68 4.12 11.27
C VAL A 50 1.34 4.08 9.78
N SER A 51 0.50 3.12 9.40
CA SER A 51 -0.03 2.99 8.04
C SER A 51 -1.56 2.95 8.04
N ARG A 52 -2.17 3.13 6.85
CA ARG A 52 -3.62 2.94 6.68
C ARG A 52 -4.08 1.58 7.23
N ARG A 53 -3.33 0.52 6.97
CA ARG A 53 -3.65 -0.83 7.47
C ARG A 53 -3.63 -0.90 8.99
N ASP A 54 -2.70 -0.24 9.65
CA ASP A 54 -2.64 -0.23 11.12
C ASP A 54 -3.85 0.48 11.70
N ILE A 55 -4.26 1.61 11.11
CA ILE A 55 -5.49 2.33 11.45
C ILE A 55 -6.72 1.44 11.21
N PHE A 56 -6.78 0.77 10.07
CA PHE A 56 -7.88 -0.10 9.71
C PHE A 56 -8.03 -1.30 10.63
N ARG A 57 -6.94 -1.90 11.07
CA ARG A 57 -6.96 -3.02 12.02
C ARG A 57 -7.46 -2.63 13.40
N LYS A 58 -7.18 -1.40 13.82
CA LYS A 58 -7.51 -0.86 15.14
C LYS A 58 -8.44 0.34 15.01
N PHE A 59 -9.50 0.17 14.24
CA PHE A 59 -10.41 1.26 13.87
C PHE A 59 -11.16 1.88 15.05
N ASP A 60 -11.33 1.16 16.14
CA ASP A 60 -11.97 1.59 17.39
C ASP A 60 -11.01 2.31 18.35
N GLU A 61 -9.71 2.32 18.03
CA GLU A 61 -8.69 2.98 18.82
C GLU A 61 -8.40 4.38 18.27
N ASP A 62 -8.27 5.38 19.14
CA ASP A 62 -7.92 6.76 18.76
C ASP A 62 -6.48 7.14 19.09
N GLN A 63 -5.87 6.51 20.09
CA GLN A 63 -4.51 6.83 20.50
C GLN A 63 -3.48 6.30 19.49
N LEU A 64 -2.77 7.21 18.83
CA LEU A 64 -1.78 6.87 17.83
C LEU A 64 -0.67 5.95 18.38
N SER A 65 -0.27 6.15 19.63
CA SER A 65 0.74 5.31 20.31
C SER A 65 0.34 3.84 20.49
N ILE A 66 -0.95 3.54 20.41
CA ILE A 66 -1.50 2.18 20.44
C ILE A 66 -1.66 1.63 19.02
N ILE A 67 -2.08 2.49 18.07
CA ILE A 67 -2.28 2.11 16.67
C ILE A 67 -0.96 1.78 15.99
N MET A 68 0.08 2.60 16.18
CA MET A 68 1.36 2.47 15.49
C MET A 68 2.05 1.13 15.75
N LYS A 69 2.88 0.73 14.79
CA LYS A 69 3.86 -0.34 14.98
C LYS A 69 5.11 0.24 15.65
N LYS A 70 5.35 -0.17 16.88
CA LYS A 70 6.60 0.11 17.62
C LYS A 70 7.73 -0.77 17.08
N ASN A 71 8.97 -0.41 17.37
CA ASN A 71 10.15 -1.21 16.99
C ASN A 71 10.21 -1.52 15.48
N CYS A 72 9.94 -0.52 14.64
CA CYS A 72 10.06 -0.66 13.21
C CYS A 72 11.52 -0.89 12.80
N ILE A 73 11.71 -1.65 11.71
CA ILE A 73 13.04 -1.81 11.11
C ILE A 73 13.46 -0.48 10.52
N THR A 74 14.70 -0.08 10.79
CA THR A 74 15.33 1.13 10.26
C THR A 74 16.61 0.78 9.50
N ILE A 75 17.05 1.66 8.62
CA ILE A 75 18.28 1.51 7.86
C ILE A 75 19.11 2.80 7.91
N SER A 76 20.39 2.69 7.56
CA SER A 76 21.29 3.84 7.41
C SER A 76 21.21 4.41 5.98
N PRO A 77 21.49 5.71 5.78
CA PRO A 77 21.69 6.28 4.44
C PRO A 77 22.77 5.57 3.62
N GLU A 78 23.76 4.99 4.31
CA GLU A 78 24.88 4.27 3.71
C GLU A 78 24.56 2.83 3.29
N THR A 79 23.39 2.31 3.67
CA THR A 79 22.91 0.97 3.26
C THR A 79 22.82 0.90 1.75
N SER A 80 23.21 -0.23 1.14
CA SER A 80 23.06 -0.45 -0.30
C SER A 80 21.58 -0.64 -0.67
N ILE A 81 21.20 -0.25 -1.90
CA ILE A 81 19.82 -0.48 -2.38
C ILE A 81 19.50 -1.98 -2.47
N ALA A 82 20.46 -2.84 -2.72
CA ALA A 82 20.27 -4.29 -2.73
C ALA A 82 19.92 -4.82 -1.33
N GLU A 83 20.62 -4.36 -0.29
CA GLU A 83 20.29 -4.72 1.09
C GLU A 83 18.89 -4.21 1.49
N ALA A 84 18.56 -2.97 1.12
CA ALA A 84 17.21 -2.43 1.35
C ALA A 84 16.14 -3.25 0.61
N ALA A 85 16.38 -3.64 -0.65
CA ALA A 85 15.49 -4.52 -1.42
C ALA A 85 15.32 -5.87 -0.74
N ARG A 86 16.39 -6.47 -0.20
CA ARG A 86 16.33 -7.71 0.58
C ARG A 86 15.43 -7.58 1.80
N ILE A 87 15.60 -6.52 2.59
CA ILE A 87 14.75 -6.26 3.76
C ILE A 87 13.27 -6.13 3.35
N PHE A 88 12.95 -5.38 2.28
CA PHE A 88 11.58 -5.26 1.78
C PHE A 88 10.99 -6.61 1.37
N THR A 89 11.73 -7.42 0.62
CA THR A 89 11.26 -8.71 0.10
C THR A 89 11.10 -9.77 1.19
N GLU A 90 12.07 -9.90 2.08
CA GLU A 90 12.06 -10.90 3.15
C GLU A 90 11.05 -10.58 4.25
N ARG A 91 10.95 -9.30 4.63
CA ARG A 91 10.06 -8.85 5.71
C ARG A 91 8.66 -8.46 5.23
N ARG A 92 8.43 -8.40 3.92
CA ARG A 92 7.16 -8.00 3.31
C ARG A 92 6.63 -6.68 3.87
N ILE A 93 7.54 -5.73 4.08
CA ILE A 93 7.24 -4.37 4.56
C ILE A 93 7.31 -3.37 3.41
N HIS A 94 6.67 -2.22 3.57
CA HIS A 94 6.59 -1.21 2.51
C HIS A 94 7.20 0.15 2.92
N ARG A 95 7.82 0.22 4.09
CA ARG A 95 8.45 1.47 4.58
C ARG A 95 9.64 1.14 5.46
N LEU A 96 10.74 1.82 5.19
CA LEU A 96 11.96 1.77 5.98
C LEU A 96 12.36 3.20 6.34
N PRO A 97 12.17 3.63 7.59
CA PRO A 97 12.77 4.89 8.07
C PRO A 97 14.27 4.83 7.98
N VAL A 98 14.86 5.92 7.52
CA VAL A 98 16.31 6.06 7.38
C VAL A 98 16.82 6.93 8.54
N ILE A 99 17.73 6.35 9.32
CA ILE A 99 18.27 6.98 10.53
C ILE A 99 19.77 7.26 10.33
N SER A 100 20.19 8.48 10.65
CA SER A 100 21.61 8.87 10.80
C SER A 100 21.79 9.56 12.14
N ASP A 101 22.82 9.15 12.89
CA ASP A 101 23.16 9.73 14.20
C ASP A 101 21.96 9.83 15.16
N GLY A 102 21.11 8.80 15.14
CA GLY A 102 19.91 8.72 15.97
C GLY A 102 18.72 9.58 15.51
N SER A 103 18.87 10.33 14.42
CA SER A 103 17.84 11.21 13.86
C SER A 103 17.22 10.61 12.60
N LEU A 104 15.91 10.83 12.42
CA LEU A 104 15.20 10.47 11.21
C LEU A 104 15.57 11.44 10.07
N VAL A 105 16.28 10.94 9.06
CA VAL A 105 16.75 11.75 7.92
C VAL A 105 16.01 11.47 6.63
N GLY A 106 15.30 10.35 6.55
CA GLY A 106 14.57 9.96 5.33
C GLY A 106 13.60 8.80 5.55
N ILE A 107 12.91 8.47 4.49
CA ILE A 107 12.09 7.26 4.38
C ILE A 107 12.33 6.62 3.02
N LEU A 108 12.43 5.30 3.00
CA LEU A 108 12.54 4.51 1.78
C LEU A 108 11.28 3.63 1.64
N THR A 109 10.78 3.56 0.41
CA THR A 109 9.65 2.69 0.03
C THR A 109 10.03 1.83 -1.17
N PRO A 110 9.32 0.73 -1.48
CA PRO A 110 9.54 -0.03 -2.71
C PRO A 110 9.49 0.85 -3.96
N THR A 111 8.57 1.81 -4.02
CA THR A 111 8.42 2.74 -5.15
C THR A 111 9.71 3.52 -5.45
N ASN A 112 10.47 3.92 -4.40
CA ASN A 112 11.77 4.57 -4.60
C ASN A 112 12.78 3.67 -5.35
N LEU A 113 12.66 2.34 -5.18
CA LEU A 113 13.56 1.37 -5.80
C LEU A 113 13.09 0.87 -7.17
N LEU A 114 11.79 1.00 -7.51
CA LEU A 114 11.28 0.60 -8.82
C LEU A 114 12.00 1.31 -9.97
N GLY A 115 12.38 2.57 -9.78
CA GLY A 115 13.16 3.32 -10.76
C GLY A 115 14.51 2.65 -11.12
N GLU A 116 15.11 1.99 -10.15
CA GLU A 116 16.37 1.26 -10.36
C GLU A 116 16.11 -0.03 -11.16
N VAL A 117 15.00 -0.73 -10.87
CA VAL A 117 14.61 -1.94 -11.62
C VAL A 117 14.29 -1.60 -13.08
N ILE A 118 13.62 -0.47 -13.36
CA ILE A 118 13.32 -0.01 -14.72
C ILE A 118 14.57 0.11 -15.58
N ASN A 119 15.66 0.59 -14.99
CA ASN A 119 16.92 0.82 -15.70
C ASN A 119 17.81 -0.44 -15.83
N MET A 120 17.39 -1.54 -15.21
CA MET A 120 18.12 -2.81 -15.29
C MET A 120 17.73 -3.60 -16.54
N LYS A 121 18.67 -4.39 -17.06
CA LYS A 121 18.39 -5.48 -17.99
C LYS A 121 18.17 -6.74 -17.18
N THR A 122 16.93 -7.04 -16.80
CA THR A 122 16.60 -8.30 -16.13
C THR A 122 15.80 -9.20 -17.05
N LEU A 123 16.10 -10.51 -17.00
CA LEU A 123 15.34 -11.56 -17.68
C LEU A 123 14.32 -12.22 -16.73
N ILE A 124 14.31 -11.84 -15.47
CA ILE A 124 13.35 -12.37 -14.49
C ILE A 124 11.94 -11.94 -14.89
N THR A 125 11.05 -12.91 -14.94
CA THR A 125 9.65 -12.71 -15.35
C THR A 125 8.70 -12.67 -14.16
N ALA A 126 7.48 -12.18 -14.39
CA ALA A 126 6.44 -12.12 -13.37
C ALA A 126 6.15 -13.48 -12.75
N GLU A 127 6.12 -14.58 -13.56
CA GLU A 127 5.83 -15.94 -13.04
C GLU A 127 6.87 -16.47 -12.04
N GLU A 128 8.11 -15.97 -12.10
CA GLU A 128 9.18 -16.39 -11.18
C GLU A 128 9.07 -15.73 -9.78
N VAL A 129 8.30 -14.66 -9.67
CA VAL A 129 8.17 -13.88 -8.43
C VAL A 129 6.75 -13.80 -7.91
N ILE A 130 5.77 -14.24 -8.69
CA ILE A 130 4.35 -14.16 -8.40
C ILE A 130 4.02 -14.67 -6.99
N SER A 131 3.20 -13.95 -6.26
CA SER A 131 2.59 -14.43 -5.03
C SER A 131 1.38 -15.30 -5.38
N THR A 132 1.45 -16.57 -5.03
CA THR A 132 0.36 -17.53 -5.23
C THR A 132 -0.72 -17.42 -4.16
N THR A 133 -0.42 -16.82 -3.02
CA THR A 133 -1.42 -16.53 -1.99
C THR A 133 -2.16 -15.27 -2.37
N CYS A 134 -3.28 -15.43 -3.06
CA CYS A 134 -4.11 -14.33 -3.55
C CYS A 134 -5.53 -14.51 -3.00
N VAL A 135 -6.01 -13.52 -2.25
CA VAL A 135 -7.42 -13.43 -1.86
C VAL A 135 -8.18 -12.87 -3.04
N THR A 136 -9.23 -13.55 -3.46
CA THR A 136 -10.14 -13.10 -4.53
C THR A 136 -11.51 -12.82 -3.95
N SER A 137 -12.32 -12.04 -4.65
CA SER A 137 -13.71 -11.77 -4.34
C SER A 137 -14.59 -12.10 -5.52
N TYR A 138 -15.88 -12.32 -5.26
CA TYR A 138 -16.90 -12.52 -6.29
C TYR A 138 -17.62 -11.20 -6.58
N MET A 139 -17.88 -10.89 -7.85
CA MET A 139 -18.50 -9.63 -8.26
C MET A 139 -19.88 -9.36 -7.64
N GLY A 140 -20.65 -10.41 -7.37
CA GLY A 140 -21.97 -10.35 -6.75
C GLY A 140 -21.98 -10.37 -5.22
N GLU A 141 -20.81 -10.46 -4.59
CA GLU A 141 -20.68 -10.57 -3.15
C GLU A 141 -21.01 -9.25 -2.44
N PRO A 142 -21.60 -9.30 -1.24
CA PRO A 142 -21.76 -8.09 -0.43
C PRO A 142 -20.41 -7.42 -0.17
N LEU A 143 -20.30 -6.11 -0.46
CA LEU A 143 -19.06 -5.35 -0.33
C LEU A 143 -18.43 -5.47 1.06
N GLN A 144 -19.27 -5.49 2.10
CA GLN A 144 -18.84 -5.59 3.48
C GLN A 144 -18.08 -6.89 3.77
N TYR A 145 -18.50 -8.02 3.16
CA TYR A 145 -17.79 -9.29 3.29
C TYR A 145 -16.36 -9.18 2.75
N THR A 146 -16.21 -8.65 1.53
CA THR A 146 -14.91 -8.46 0.91
C THR A 146 -14.00 -7.53 1.72
N ILE A 147 -14.55 -6.45 2.29
CA ILE A 147 -13.81 -5.54 3.17
C ILE A 147 -13.29 -6.27 4.41
N VAL A 148 -14.12 -7.09 5.04
CA VAL A 148 -13.70 -7.90 6.20
C VAL A 148 -12.62 -8.91 5.80
N ALA A 149 -12.81 -9.58 4.66
CA ALA A 149 -11.82 -10.52 4.12
C ALA A 149 -10.47 -9.84 3.85
N MET A 150 -10.47 -8.65 3.22
CA MET A 150 -9.26 -7.85 3.00
C MET A 150 -8.56 -7.49 4.32
N ARG A 151 -9.34 -7.10 5.34
CA ARG A 151 -8.82 -6.76 6.67
C ARG A 151 -8.15 -7.94 7.36
N ILE A 152 -8.82 -9.09 7.39
CA ILE A 152 -8.32 -10.31 8.06
C ILE A 152 -7.08 -10.84 7.35
N SER A 153 -7.09 -10.81 6.02
CA SER A 153 -5.99 -11.32 5.19
C SER A 153 -4.85 -10.32 5.01
N ASP A 154 -4.99 -9.11 5.55
CA ASP A 154 -3.98 -8.03 5.43
C ASP A 154 -3.60 -7.69 3.98
N VAL A 155 -4.56 -7.71 3.07
CA VAL A 155 -4.36 -7.36 1.66
C VAL A 155 -4.98 -6.00 1.33
N SER A 156 -4.33 -5.25 0.44
CA SER A 156 -4.80 -3.93 -0.02
C SER A 156 -5.57 -3.99 -1.32
N ALA A 157 -5.61 -5.13 -1.98
CA ALA A 157 -6.35 -5.35 -3.21
C ALA A 157 -6.80 -6.80 -3.33
N VAL A 158 -7.94 -6.99 -3.96
CA VAL A 158 -8.47 -8.32 -4.30
C VAL A 158 -8.91 -8.33 -5.77
N PRO A 159 -8.44 -9.27 -6.58
CA PRO A 159 -9.01 -9.56 -7.88
C PRO A 159 -10.46 -9.98 -7.72
N VAL A 160 -11.33 -9.49 -8.59
CA VAL A 160 -12.76 -9.79 -8.60
C VAL A 160 -13.10 -10.70 -9.78
N LEU A 161 -13.73 -11.81 -9.47
CA LEU A 161 -14.08 -12.85 -10.43
C LEU A 161 -15.59 -12.85 -10.72
N ASP A 162 -15.97 -13.28 -11.93
CA ASP A 162 -17.35 -13.57 -12.30
C ASP A 162 -17.77 -15.02 -11.98
N ASP A 163 -18.98 -15.40 -12.38
CA ASP A 163 -19.56 -16.74 -12.20
C ASP A 163 -18.73 -17.86 -12.86
N MET A 164 -17.91 -17.52 -13.83
CA MET A 164 -17.07 -18.47 -14.57
C MET A 164 -15.64 -18.50 -14.01
N GLY A 165 -15.35 -17.75 -12.92
CA GLY A 165 -14.00 -17.61 -12.37
C GLY A 165 -13.08 -16.73 -13.20
N LYS A 166 -13.63 -15.95 -14.15
CA LYS A 166 -12.85 -15.02 -14.97
C LYS A 166 -12.64 -13.70 -14.22
N LEU A 167 -11.45 -13.12 -14.36
CA LEU A 167 -11.15 -11.79 -13.81
C LEU A 167 -11.97 -10.72 -14.53
N VAL A 168 -12.81 -10.01 -13.79
CA VAL A 168 -13.66 -8.93 -14.31
C VAL A 168 -13.40 -7.58 -13.67
N GLY A 169 -12.69 -7.58 -12.55
CA GLY A 169 -12.37 -6.36 -11.81
C GLY A 169 -11.24 -6.54 -10.81
N ILE A 170 -10.87 -5.43 -10.19
CA ILE A 170 -10.04 -5.38 -9.01
C ILE A 170 -10.67 -4.41 -8.02
N LEU A 171 -10.72 -4.79 -6.76
CA LEU A 171 -11.12 -3.90 -5.68
C LEU A 171 -9.90 -3.63 -4.81
N THR A 172 -9.57 -2.36 -4.64
CA THR A 172 -8.44 -1.95 -3.80
C THR A 172 -8.92 -1.10 -2.63
N ASP A 173 -8.04 -0.93 -1.66
CA ASP A 173 -8.29 0.00 -0.57
C ASP A 173 -8.45 1.46 -1.05
N ARG A 174 -8.06 1.76 -2.29
CA ARG A 174 -8.25 3.06 -2.94
C ARG A 174 -9.65 3.25 -3.52
N ASP A 175 -10.27 2.18 -3.99
CA ASP A 175 -11.51 2.23 -4.80
C ASP A 175 -12.77 2.17 -3.95
N LEU A 176 -12.62 1.79 -2.69
CA LEU A 176 -13.72 1.81 -1.73
C LEU A 176 -14.25 3.24 -1.47
N PHE A 177 -13.69 4.23 -2.18
CA PHE A 177 -14.12 5.63 -2.19
C PHE A 177 -14.82 6.00 -3.49
N SER A 178 -16.10 6.17 -3.40
CA SER A 178 -16.80 7.11 -4.26
C SER A 178 -17.29 8.29 -3.40
N ASP A 179 -17.36 9.47 -3.99
CA ASP A 179 -17.89 10.71 -3.38
C ASP A 179 -19.33 10.55 -2.80
N GLN A 180 -19.94 9.38 -3.04
CA GLN A 180 -21.30 9.03 -2.61
C GLN A 180 -21.39 8.47 -1.18
N VAL A 181 -20.28 8.21 -0.52
CA VAL A 181 -20.26 7.50 0.78
C VAL A 181 -19.98 8.41 1.96
N ALA A 182 -19.25 9.50 1.77
CA ALA A 182 -18.93 10.45 2.82
C ALA A 182 -19.90 11.65 2.77
N ASN A 183 -20.63 11.90 3.85
CA ASN A 183 -21.39 13.13 4.01
C ASN A 183 -20.57 14.18 4.79
N ALA A 184 -20.97 15.45 4.70
CA ALA A 184 -20.26 16.56 5.35
C ALA A 184 -20.15 16.40 6.89
N GLU A 185 -21.11 15.75 7.54
CA GLU A 185 -21.08 15.51 8.99
C GLU A 185 -20.00 14.50 9.40
N ASP A 186 -19.79 13.48 8.58
CA ASP A 186 -18.80 12.44 8.85
C ASP A 186 -17.38 12.98 8.62
N LEU A 187 -17.24 13.88 7.67
CA LEU A 187 -15.98 14.57 7.40
C LEU A 187 -15.62 15.54 8.53
N ALA A 188 -16.60 16.28 9.02
CA ALA A 188 -16.42 17.16 10.15
C ALA A 188 -15.97 16.41 11.42
N LYS A 189 -16.48 15.19 11.65
CA LYS A 189 -16.03 14.30 12.75
C LYS A 189 -14.56 13.88 12.62
N LEU A 190 -14.02 13.89 11.40
CA LEU A 190 -12.60 13.62 11.13
C LEU A 190 -11.76 14.90 11.07
N GLY A 191 -12.37 16.08 11.26
CA GLY A 191 -11.69 17.35 11.13
C GLY A 191 -11.27 17.68 9.69
N LEU A 192 -11.99 17.15 8.69
CA LEU A 192 -11.77 17.40 7.26
C LEU A 192 -12.85 18.32 6.70
N GLU A 193 -12.46 19.26 5.85
CA GLU A 193 -13.38 20.15 5.13
C GLU A 193 -13.65 19.61 3.71
N ASP A 194 -14.84 19.88 3.15
CA ASP A 194 -15.24 19.45 1.81
C ASP A 194 -14.24 19.86 0.71
N SER A 195 -13.61 21.01 0.84
CA SER A 195 -12.60 21.52 -0.11
C SER A 195 -11.30 20.72 -0.09
N GLU A 196 -11.01 20.02 1.00
CA GLU A 196 -9.81 19.20 1.16
C GLU A 196 -9.98 17.79 0.56
N LEU A 197 -11.20 17.42 0.19
CA LEU A 197 -11.55 16.08 -0.31
C LEU A 197 -11.33 15.89 -1.81
N ALA A 198 -11.30 16.97 -2.58
CA ALA A 198 -11.05 16.93 -4.01
C ALA A 198 -9.66 16.33 -4.30
N GLY A 199 -9.59 15.01 -4.45
CA GLY A 199 -8.36 14.25 -4.71
C GLY A 199 -7.98 13.22 -3.65
N TYR A 200 -8.76 13.07 -2.58
CA TYR A 200 -8.43 12.23 -1.42
C TYR A 200 -9.11 10.85 -1.43
N ARG A 201 -8.83 10.05 -2.42
CA ARG A 201 -9.47 8.74 -2.61
C ARG A 201 -8.95 7.61 -1.70
N ASN A 202 -8.06 7.86 -0.75
CA ASN A 202 -7.19 6.77 -0.30
C ASN A 202 -7.29 6.29 1.17
N VAL A 203 -7.98 6.97 2.07
CA VAL A 203 -7.87 6.61 3.50
C VAL A 203 -9.21 6.41 4.22
N LEU A 204 -10.17 7.23 3.92
CA LEU A 204 -11.46 7.27 4.62
C LEU A 204 -12.37 6.03 4.48
N PRO A 205 -12.39 5.28 3.35
CA PRO A 205 -13.31 4.17 3.17
C PRO A 205 -13.12 2.99 4.07
N LEU A 206 -11.86 2.67 4.29
CA LEU A 206 -11.53 1.57 5.20
C LEU A 206 -11.97 1.88 6.63
N PHE A 207 -11.96 3.15 6.98
CA PHE A 207 -12.43 3.62 8.28
C PHE A 207 -13.96 3.50 8.41
N TYR A 208 -14.72 3.95 7.41
CA TYR A 208 -16.18 3.88 7.44
C TYR A 208 -16.72 2.46 7.26
N ALA A 209 -16.10 1.67 6.42
CA ALA A 209 -16.45 0.27 6.24
C ALA A 209 -16.25 -0.56 7.52
N ALA A 210 -15.25 -0.21 8.32
CA ALA A 210 -14.98 -0.87 9.59
C ALA A 210 -16.00 -0.51 10.68
N THR A 211 -16.59 0.68 10.64
CA THR A 211 -17.57 1.13 11.65
C THR A 211 -19.00 0.66 11.41
N ASN A 212 -19.26 -0.10 10.33
CA ASN A 212 -20.59 -0.65 9.97
C ASN A 212 -21.73 0.37 9.82
N GLN A 213 -21.45 1.68 9.87
CA GLN A 213 -22.51 2.69 9.97
C GLN A 213 -23.03 3.19 8.61
N TYR A 214 -22.35 2.89 7.49
CA TYR A 214 -22.61 3.61 6.23
C TYR A 214 -22.76 2.74 4.98
N LEU A 215 -22.52 1.43 5.04
CA LEU A 215 -22.78 0.56 3.92
C LEU A 215 -24.21 0.04 4.00
N SER A 216 -25.06 0.46 3.09
CA SER A 216 -26.39 -0.15 2.93
C SER A 216 -26.23 -1.64 2.66
N GLU A 217 -27.09 -2.48 3.23
CA GLU A 217 -27.02 -3.94 3.19
C GLU A 217 -27.00 -4.55 1.76
N ASN A 218 -27.27 -3.75 0.72
CA ASN A 218 -27.41 -4.19 -0.66
C ASN A 218 -26.25 -3.83 -1.60
N ARG A 219 -25.13 -3.32 -1.11
CA ARG A 219 -23.99 -2.92 -1.97
C ARG A 219 -23.14 -4.14 -2.34
N LYS A 220 -22.87 -4.29 -3.63
CA LYS A 220 -22.07 -5.39 -4.19
C LYS A 220 -20.66 -4.92 -4.54
N VAL A 221 -19.74 -5.85 -4.61
CA VAL A 221 -18.37 -5.62 -5.05
C VAL A 221 -18.34 -5.00 -6.46
N SER A 222 -19.22 -5.46 -7.36
CA SER A 222 -19.35 -4.94 -8.73
C SER A 222 -19.64 -3.43 -8.83
N ASP A 223 -20.18 -2.83 -7.76
CA ASP A 223 -20.53 -1.41 -7.72
C ASP A 223 -19.31 -0.51 -7.45
N TYR A 224 -18.26 -1.09 -6.89
CA TYR A 224 -17.07 -0.39 -6.42
C TYR A 224 -15.77 -0.82 -7.09
N MET A 225 -15.72 -2.01 -7.70
CA MET A 225 -14.52 -2.50 -8.35
C MET A 225 -14.13 -1.65 -9.57
N ILE A 226 -12.86 -1.53 -9.82
CA ILE A 226 -12.35 -1.09 -11.12
C ILE A 226 -12.59 -2.22 -12.12
N LYS A 227 -13.41 -1.95 -13.13
CA LYS A 227 -13.71 -2.90 -14.21
C LYS A 227 -12.54 -2.97 -15.19
N SER A 228 -12.32 -4.15 -15.78
CA SER A 228 -11.25 -4.39 -16.75
C SER A 228 -9.88 -3.89 -16.25
N PRO A 229 -9.37 -4.41 -15.12
CA PRO A 229 -8.15 -3.95 -14.54
C PRO A 229 -6.97 -4.20 -15.45
N THR A 230 -5.93 -3.38 -15.35
CA THR A 230 -4.65 -3.66 -16.00
C THR A 230 -4.07 -4.95 -15.44
N THR A 231 -3.80 -5.89 -16.33
CA THR A 231 -3.16 -7.18 -16.01
C THR A 231 -1.85 -7.31 -16.76
N VAL A 232 -1.01 -8.23 -16.34
CA VAL A 232 0.23 -8.55 -17.06
C VAL A 232 0.31 -10.04 -17.38
N PHE A 233 0.89 -10.36 -18.54
CA PHE A 233 1.15 -11.75 -18.91
C PHE A 233 2.30 -12.31 -18.06
N LYS A 234 2.22 -13.56 -17.66
CA LYS A 234 3.19 -14.22 -16.76
C LYS A 234 4.64 -14.14 -17.20
N LYS A 235 4.90 -14.05 -18.53
CA LYS A 235 6.26 -13.94 -19.10
C LYS A 235 6.78 -12.50 -19.25
N ILE A 236 6.03 -11.49 -18.80
CA ILE A 236 6.53 -10.12 -18.79
C ILE A 236 7.75 -9.98 -17.87
N THR A 237 8.72 -9.19 -18.26
CA THR A 237 9.92 -8.95 -17.44
C THR A 237 9.64 -8.01 -16.26
N LEU A 238 10.41 -8.14 -15.17
CA LEU A 238 10.18 -7.31 -13.98
C LEU A 238 10.45 -5.83 -14.23
N ASN A 239 11.36 -5.47 -15.16
CA ASN A 239 11.55 -4.06 -15.51
C ASN A 239 10.33 -3.46 -16.24
N ASP A 240 9.62 -4.23 -17.04
CA ASP A 240 8.38 -3.76 -17.68
C ASP A 240 7.22 -3.71 -16.68
N VAL A 241 7.15 -4.66 -15.73
CA VAL A 241 6.22 -4.57 -14.60
C VAL A 241 6.48 -3.29 -13.78
N ALA A 242 7.76 -3.00 -13.45
CA ALA A 242 8.15 -1.81 -12.72
C ALA A 242 7.72 -0.52 -13.44
N LYS A 243 7.89 -0.45 -14.78
CA LYS A 243 7.42 0.67 -15.60
C LYS A 243 5.91 0.88 -15.46
N LEU A 244 5.13 -0.20 -15.59
CA LEU A 244 3.67 -0.14 -15.46
C LEU A 244 3.25 0.33 -14.07
N MET A 245 3.92 -0.17 -13.02
CA MET A 245 3.64 0.25 -11.65
C MET A 245 3.90 1.73 -11.41
N VAL A 246 5.04 2.24 -11.88
CA VAL A 246 5.39 3.67 -11.72
C VAL A 246 4.48 4.56 -12.56
N GLN A 247 4.18 4.20 -13.81
CA GLN A 247 3.35 4.99 -14.71
C GLN A 247 1.89 5.14 -14.23
N ASN A 248 1.37 4.12 -13.54
CA ASN A 248 -0.03 4.08 -13.12
C ASN A 248 -0.21 4.21 -11.60
N ASP A 249 0.85 4.42 -10.84
CA ASP A 249 0.84 4.44 -9.37
C ASP A 249 0.24 3.15 -8.78
N PHE A 250 0.62 1.99 -9.31
CA PHE A 250 0.18 0.69 -8.84
C PHE A 250 1.20 0.08 -7.86
N GLY A 251 0.73 -0.43 -6.71
CA GLY A 251 1.54 -1.23 -5.79
C GLY A 251 1.42 -2.74 -6.05
N GLN A 252 0.46 -3.15 -6.89
CA GLN A 252 0.20 -4.55 -7.26
C GLN A 252 -0.50 -4.64 -8.60
N ILE A 253 -0.25 -5.73 -9.34
CA ILE A 253 -0.86 -6.00 -10.65
C ILE A 253 -1.26 -7.48 -10.72
N PRO A 254 -2.50 -7.82 -11.15
CA PRO A 254 -2.90 -9.18 -11.44
C PRO A 254 -2.09 -9.77 -12.60
N VAL A 255 -1.73 -11.05 -12.48
CA VAL A 255 -0.98 -11.77 -13.51
C VAL A 255 -1.88 -12.84 -14.12
N HIS A 256 -1.92 -12.89 -15.46
CA HIS A 256 -2.68 -13.90 -16.18
C HIS A 256 -1.76 -14.91 -16.91
N GLY A 257 -2.27 -16.11 -17.06
CA GLY A 257 -1.64 -17.19 -17.79
C GLY A 257 -1.97 -17.21 -19.28
N THR A 258 -1.72 -18.35 -19.93
CA THR A 258 -1.86 -18.53 -21.39
C THR A 258 -3.32 -18.65 -21.85
N LYS A 259 -4.24 -18.96 -20.95
CA LYS A 259 -5.68 -19.07 -21.21
C LYS A 259 -6.48 -17.88 -20.66
N ASP A 260 -5.76 -16.79 -20.38
CA ASP A 260 -6.31 -15.57 -19.76
C ASP A 260 -6.84 -15.80 -18.33
N GLU A 261 -6.51 -16.93 -17.71
CA GLU A 261 -6.81 -17.22 -16.32
C GLU A 261 -5.93 -16.38 -15.38
N ILE A 262 -6.48 -15.89 -14.28
CA ILE A 262 -5.68 -15.28 -13.23
C ILE A 262 -4.86 -16.36 -12.52
N ILE A 263 -3.55 -16.15 -12.39
CA ILE A 263 -2.63 -17.08 -11.73
C ILE A 263 -2.02 -16.51 -10.45
N GLY A 264 -2.26 -15.25 -10.15
CA GLY A 264 -1.81 -14.59 -8.92
C GLY A 264 -1.61 -13.10 -9.08
N MET A 265 -0.86 -12.52 -8.14
CA MET A 265 -0.54 -11.10 -8.09
C MET A 265 0.97 -10.89 -8.03
N VAL A 266 1.47 -9.83 -8.65
CA VAL A 266 2.82 -9.30 -8.42
C VAL A 266 2.69 -8.01 -7.64
N TYR A 267 3.42 -7.92 -6.53
CA TYR A 267 3.49 -6.72 -5.69
C TYR A 267 4.80 -5.97 -5.95
N ASP A 268 4.83 -4.69 -5.61
CA ASP A 268 6.01 -3.84 -5.72
C ASP A 268 7.24 -4.46 -5.03
N VAL A 269 7.06 -5.05 -3.84
CA VAL A 269 8.13 -5.78 -3.13
C VAL A 269 8.63 -7.03 -3.89
N ASP A 270 7.79 -7.67 -4.69
CA ASP A 270 8.20 -8.83 -5.48
C ASP A 270 9.07 -8.42 -6.66
N VAL A 271 8.79 -7.24 -7.25
CA VAL A 271 9.58 -6.67 -8.36
C VAL A 271 11.01 -6.35 -7.91
N LEU A 272 11.20 -5.99 -6.63
CA LEU A 272 12.54 -5.72 -6.09
C LEU A 272 13.47 -6.95 -6.07
N LYS A 273 12.95 -8.17 -6.27
CA LYS A 273 13.80 -9.36 -6.42
C LYS A 273 14.78 -9.26 -7.59
N ALA A 274 14.48 -8.40 -8.58
CA ALA A 274 15.41 -8.08 -9.66
C ALA A 274 16.73 -7.48 -9.15
N LEU A 275 16.68 -6.66 -8.08
CA LEU A 275 17.86 -6.04 -7.49
C LEU A 275 18.75 -7.04 -6.71
N LEU A 276 18.19 -8.18 -6.31
CA LEU A 276 18.92 -9.18 -5.51
C LEU A 276 19.77 -10.10 -6.38
N ARG A 277 19.27 -10.54 -7.55
CA ARG A 277 19.98 -11.49 -8.41
C ARG A 277 21.19 -10.91 -9.13
N ASN A 278 21.27 -9.58 -9.28
CA ASN A 278 22.45 -8.93 -9.88
C ASN A 278 23.56 -8.59 -8.86
N SER A 279 23.36 -8.87 -7.58
CA SER A 279 24.42 -8.71 -6.57
C SER A 279 25.26 -9.97 -6.35
N ASP A 280 24.88 -11.09 -6.98
CA ASP A 280 25.57 -12.38 -6.86
C ASP A 280 26.44 -12.70 -8.11
N GLU A 281 26.52 -11.81 -9.11
CA GLU A 281 27.45 -11.78 -10.23
C GLU A 281 28.52 -10.67 -10.00
#